data_2afdc5b465e8d87d7aaf5bc939073cc8
#
_entry.id   2afdc5b465e8d87d7aaf5bc939073cc8
#
_cell.length_a   1.000
_cell.length_b   1.000
_cell.length_c   1.000
_cell.angle_alpha   90.00
_cell.angle_beta   90.00
_cell.angle_gamma   90.00
#
_symmetry.space_group_name_H-M   'P 1'
#
loop_
_entity.id
_entity.type
_entity.pdbx_description
1 polymer ?
#
loop_
_entity_poly.entity_id
_entity_poly.type
_entity_poly.pdbx_seq_one_letter_code
_entity_poly.pdbx_strand_id
1 'polypeptide(L)'
;LSFYAQEYSRTGFQGGLNWYRSSNSHENKQKLELFSGIKITVPSLYIAGKQDWGSYQRPGSLELMEKHACSNMKGIKFVDTAGHWVQQEQPEQTFNYIESFLTSYI
;
A
#
# COMPACT_ATOMS: atom_id res chain seq x y z
N LEU A 1 -1.47 -24.17 -4.55
CA LEU A 1 0.01 -24.26 -4.70
C LEU A 1 0.42 -24.63 -6.12
N SER A 2 -0.22 -25.62 -6.78
CA SER A 2 0.16 -26.07 -8.12
C SER A 2 0.14 -24.96 -9.18
N PHE A 3 -0.85 -24.09 -9.17
CA PHE A 3 -0.94 -22.96 -10.08
C PHE A 3 0.28 -22.00 -9.91
N TYR A 4 0.60 -21.62 -8.69
CA TYR A 4 1.78 -20.79 -8.44
C TYR A 4 3.08 -21.47 -8.86
N ALA A 5 3.24 -22.75 -8.54
CA ALA A 5 4.43 -23.50 -8.95
C ALA A 5 4.58 -23.54 -10.47
N GLN A 6 3.48 -23.71 -11.20
CA GLN A 6 3.47 -23.73 -12.66
C GLN A 6 3.85 -22.37 -13.25
N GLU A 7 3.28 -21.28 -12.75
CA GLU A 7 3.61 -19.93 -13.21
C GLU A 7 5.07 -19.57 -12.94
N TYR A 8 5.57 -19.84 -11.75
CA TYR A 8 6.97 -19.56 -11.44
C TYR A 8 7.95 -20.51 -12.15
N SER A 9 7.53 -21.73 -12.54
CA SER A 9 8.34 -22.59 -13.41
C SER A 9 8.48 -22.00 -14.81
N ARG A 10 7.47 -21.27 -15.29
CA ARG A 10 7.47 -20.60 -16.58
C ARG A 10 8.25 -19.29 -16.58
N THR A 11 8.06 -18.47 -15.55
CA THR A 11 8.57 -17.10 -15.50
C THR A 11 9.84 -16.93 -14.66
N GLY A 12 10.09 -17.86 -13.75
CA GLY A 12 11.11 -17.73 -12.71
C GLY A 12 10.73 -16.66 -11.66
N PHE A 13 11.58 -16.51 -10.67
CA PHE A 13 11.38 -15.56 -9.57
C PHE A 13 12.07 -14.20 -9.81
N GLN A 14 12.87 -14.09 -10.84
CA GLN A 14 13.77 -12.94 -11.03
C GLN A 14 13.01 -11.62 -11.14
N GLY A 15 11.91 -11.59 -11.89
CA GLY A 15 11.08 -10.40 -12.05
C GLY A 15 10.53 -9.89 -10.72
N GLY A 16 9.91 -10.77 -9.94
CA GLY A 16 9.38 -10.42 -8.63
C GLY A 16 10.46 -9.97 -7.63
N LEU A 17 11.60 -10.65 -7.63
CA LEU A 17 12.73 -10.30 -6.76
C LEU A 17 13.37 -8.96 -7.16
N ASN A 18 13.35 -8.59 -8.43
CA ASN A 18 13.91 -7.32 -8.90
C ASN A 18 13.14 -6.12 -8.36
N TRP A 19 11.87 -6.23 -8.06
CA TRP A 19 11.10 -5.22 -7.34
C TRP A 19 11.77 -4.84 -6.02
N TYR A 20 12.06 -5.83 -5.18
CA TYR A 20 12.71 -5.61 -3.89
C TYR A 20 14.17 -5.16 -4.02
N ARG A 21 14.92 -5.70 -4.99
CA ARG A 21 16.30 -5.28 -5.25
C ARG A 21 16.37 -3.84 -5.71
N SER A 22 15.46 -3.43 -6.57
CA SER A 22 15.35 -2.06 -7.06
C SER A 22 15.11 -1.07 -5.92
N SER A 23 14.18 -1.35 -5.02
CA SER A 23 13.88 -0.48 -3.88
C SER A 23 15.05 -0.33 -2.90
N ASN A 24 15.98 -1.30 -2.88
CA ASN A 24 17.17 -1.29 -2.02
C ASN A 24 18.45 -0.79 -2.71
N SER A 25 18.42 -0.48 -4.00
CA SER A 25 19.60 0.03 -4.69
C SER A 25 19.94 1.45 -4.24
N HIS A 26 21.23 1.74 -4.13
CA HIS A 26 21.71 3.08 -3.73
C HIS A 26 21.23 4.17 -4.69
N GLU A 27 21.30 3.91 -5.99
CA GLU A 27 20.87 4.83 -7.02
C GLU A 27 19.38 5.19 -6.91
N ASN A 28 18.51 4.20 -6.69
CA ASN A 28 17.09 4.44 -6.55
C ASN A 28 16.75 5.15 -5.24
N LYS A 29 17.48 4.87 -4.16
CA LYS A 29 17.34 5.63 -2.91
C LYS A 29 17.65 7.11 -3.12
N GLN A 30 18.75 7.44 -3.79
CA GLN A 30 19.09 8.84 -4.12
C GLN A 30 18.00 9.52 -4.95
N LYS A 31 17.40 8.81 -5.94
CA LYS A 31 16.28 9.35 -6.74
C LYS A 31 15.05 9.62 -5.87
N LEU A 32 14.75 8.75 -4.92
CA LEU A 32 13.62 8.95 -3.99
C LEU A 32 13.88 10.10 -3.01
N GLU A 33 15.13 10.37 -2.65
CA GLU A 33 15.49 11.49 -1.77
C GLU A 33 15.12 12.86 -2.36
N LEU A 34 15.01 12.99 -3.69
CA LEU A 34 14.51 14.21 -4.34
C LEU A 34 13.11 14.62 -3.88
N PHE A 35 12.33 13.67 -3.42
CA PHE A 35 10.96 13.87 -2.94
C PHE A 35 10.87 13.89 -1.40
N SER A 36 12.02 13.82 -0.71
CA SER A 36 12.06 13.80 0.75
C SER A 36 11.45 15.08 1.32
N GLY A 37 10.50 14.92 2.23
CA GLY A 37 9.81 16.04 2.88
C GLY A 37 8.69 16.69 2.04
N ILE A 38 8.49 16.28 0.78
CA ILE A 38 7.37 16.75 -0.02
C ILE A 38 6.09 16.12 0.52
N LYS A 39 5.08 16.95 0.75
CA LYS A 39 3.77 16.49 1.23
C LYS A 39 2.86 16.09 0.07
N ILE A 40 2.07 15.05 0.29
CA ILE A 40 0.94 14.68 -0.57
C ILE A 40 -0.22 15.61 -0.22
N THR A 41 -0.59 16.50 -1.14
CA THR A 41 -1.61 17.55 -0.92
C THR A 41 -2.98 17.22 -1.49
N VAL A 42 -3.04 16.24 -2.40
CA VAL A 42 -4.31 15.75 -2.95
C VAL A 42 -5.12 15.00 -1.91
N PRO A 43 -6.46 14.89 -2.06
CA PRO A 43 -7.27 14.03 -1.20
C PRO A 43 -6.67 12.61 -1.16
N SER A 44 -6.49 12.08 0.03
CA SER A 44 -5.81 10.80 0.25
C SER A 44 -6.64 9.89 1.16
N LEU A 45 -6.67 8.62 0.83
CA LEU A 45 -7.31 7.57 1.62
C LEU A 45 -6.32 6.43 1.84
N TYR A 46 -6.20 5.97 3.08
CA TYR A 46 -5.48 4.74 3.42
C TYR A 46 -6.47 3.61 3.67
N ILE A 47 -6.24 2.46 3.03
CA ILE A 47 -7.03 1.25 3.25
C ILE A 47 -6.06 0.10 3.52
N ALA A 48 -6.30 -0.65 4.59
CA ALA A 48 -5.54 -1.86 4.92
C ALA A 48 -6.44 -2.90 5.59
N GLY A 49 -6.03 -4.15 5.57
CA GLY A 49 -6.70 -5.19 6.34
C GLY A 49 -6.41 -5.05 7.83
N LYS A 50 -7.42 -5.32 8.65
CA LYS A 50 -7.27 -5.25 10.11
C LYS A 50 -6.32 -6.30 10.66
N GLN A 51 -6.13 -7.40 9.90
CA GLN A 51 -5.21 -8.50 10.21
C GLN A 51 -3.86 -8.36 9.49
N ASP A 52 -3.66 -7.28 8.72
CA ASP A 52 -2.39 -7.03 8.06
C ASP A 52 -1.36 -6.48 9.06
N TRP A 53 -0.39 -7.32 9.42
CA TRP A 53 0.72 -6.92 10.28
C TRP A 53 1.56 -5.76 9.71
N GLY A 54 1.54 -5.57 8.38
CA GLY A 54 2.23 -4.50 7.67
C GLY A 54 1.87 -3.11 8.21
N SER A 55 0.61 -2.91 8.59
CA SER A 55 0.12 -1.66 9.18
C SER A 55 0.72 -1.36 10.57
N TYR A 56 1.21 -2.38 11.26
CA TYR A 56 1.75 -2.31 12.63
C TYR A 56 3.26 -2.51 12.69
N GLN A 57 3.87 -2.85 11.56
CA GLN A 57 5.29 -3.21 11.45
C GLN A 57 6.22 -2.09 11.92
N ARG A 58 5.82 -0.84 11.73
CA ARG A 58 6.54 0.34 12.18
C ARG A 58 5.61 1.21 13.03
N PRO A 59 5.70 1.13 14.37
CA PRO A 59 4.88 1.94 15.26
C PRO A 59 4.98 3.43 14.94
N GLY A 60 3.84 4.12 14.90
CA GLY A 60 3.77 5.55 14.60
C GLY A 60 3.80 5.92 13.13
N SER A 61 4.05 5.00 12.19
CA SER A 61 4.12 5.36 10.76
C SER A 61 2.78 5.78 10.18
N LEU A 62 1.67 5.22 10.61
CA LEU A 62 0.34 5.67 10.20
C LEU A 62 0.04 7.10 10.68
N GLU A 63 0.39 7.41 11.92
CA GLU A 63 0.25 8.76 12.46
C GLU A 63 1.13 9.77 11.73
N LEU A 64 2.37 9.41 11.40
CA LEU A 64 3.27 10.24 10.61
C LEU A 64 2.73 10.48 9.21
N MET A 65 2.16 9.45 8.58
CA MET A 65 1.52 9.58 7.28
C MET A 65 0.34 10.54 7.35
N GLU A 66 -0.57 10.35 8.30
CA GLU A 66 -1.77 11.16 8.48
C GLU A 66 -1.44 12.62 8.82
N LYS A 67 -0.53 12.85 9.77
CA LYS A 67 -0.27 14.19 10.30
C LYS A 67 0.78 14.99 9.50
N HIS A 68 1.69 14.29 8.81
CA HIS A 68 2.83 14.95 8.20
C HIS A 68 2.99 14.69 6.71
N ALA A 69 2.82 13.44 6.24
CA ALA A 69 3.05 13.10 4.83
C ALA A 69 1.86 13.48 3.94
N CYS A 70 0.62 13.24 4.40
CA CYS A 70 -0.59 13.52 3.65
C CYS A 70 -1.33 14.70 4.28
N SER A 71 -1.12 15.92 3.76
CA SER A 71 -1.78 17.12 4.33
C SER A 71 -3.29 17.20 4.07
N ASN A 72 -3.82 16.32 3.24
CA ASN A 72 -5.24 16.24 2.91
C ASN A 72 -5.78 14.82 3.07
N MET A 73 -5.42 14.15 4.17
CA MET A 73 -5.92 12.82 4.50
C MET A 73 -7.43 12.87 4.81
N LYS A 74 -8.21 12.07 4.10
CA LYS A 74 -9.67 11.98 4.22
C LYS A 74 -10.12 10.78 5.06
N GLY A 75 -9.24 9.85 5.30
CA GLY A 75 -9.53 8.74 6.21
C GLY A 75 -8.49 7.65 6.21
N ILE A 76 -8.52 6.90 7.29
CA ILE A 76 -7.82 5.63 7.46
C ILE A 76 -8.90 4.57 7.68
N LYS A 77 -8.99 3.60 6.80
CA LYS A 77 -10.00 2.54 6.81
C LYS A 77 -9.33 1.18 7.01
N PHE A 78 -9.80 0.45 7.99
CA PHE A 78 -9.40 -0.92 8.20
C PHE A 78 -10.52 -1.86 7.77
N VAL A 79 -10.19 -2.76 6.85
CA VAL A 79 -11.11 -3.78 6.33
C VAL A 79 -11.16 -4.94 7.31
N ASP A 80 -12.35 -5.24 7.82
CA ASP A 80 -12.53 -6.35 8.78
C ASP A 80 -12.27 -7.70 8.10
N THR A 81 -11.72 -8.64 8.86
CA THR A 81 -11.42 -10.01 8.42
C THR A 81 -10.51 -10.13 7.20
N ALA A 82 -9.77 -9.07 6.85
CA ALA A 82 -8.81 -9.05 5.76
C ALA A 82 -7.37 -8.91 6.27
N GLY A 83 -6.46 -9.57 5.59
CA GLY A 83 -5.01 -9.42 5.73
C GLY A 83 -4.45 -8.42 4.72
N HIS A 84 -3.34 -8.81 4.07
CA HIS A 84 -2.57 -7.93 3.18
C HIS A 84 -3.28 -7.63 1.85
N TRP A 85 -4.07 -8.57 1.35
CA TRP A 85 -4.69 -8.48 0.03
C TRP A 85 -6.17 -8.11 0.12
N VAL A 86 -6.47 -6.95 0.72
CA VAL A 86 -7.84 -6.48 0.99
C VAL A 86 -8.78 -6.57 -0.20
N GLN A 87 -8.29 -6.26 -1.39
CA GLN A 87 -9.06 -6.28 -2.63
C GLN A 87 -9.43 -7.70 -3.10
N GLN A 88 -8.71 -8.72 -2.63
CA GLN A 88 -9.00 -10.12 -2.91
C GLN A 88 -9.78 -10.77 -1.77
N GLU A 89 -9.48 -10.39 -0.53
CA GLU A 89 -10.05 -11.00 0.65
C GLU A 89 -11.43 -10.43 1.00
N GLN A 90 -11.62 -9.12 0.80
CA GLN A 90 -12.88 -8.40 1.07
C GLN A 90 -13.16 -7.37 -0.04
N PRO A 91 -13.45 -7.82 -1.27
CA PRO A 91 -13.60 -6.93 -2.43
C PRO A 91 -14.73 -5.90 -2.27
N GLU A 92 -15.88 -6.31 -1.74
CA GLU A 92 -17.04 -5.43 -1.59
C GLU A 92 -16.77 -4.30 -0.59
N GLN A 93 -16.22 -4.61 0.57
CA GLN A 93 -15.90 -3.60 1.59
C GLN A 93 -14.82 -2.65 1.09
N THR A 94 -13.81 -3.18 0.41
CA THR A 94 -12.74 -2.38 -0.19
C THR A 94 -13.28 -1.45 -1.26
N PHE A 95 -14.13 -1.96 -2.15
CA PHE A 95 -14.78 -1.18 -3.19
C PHE A 95 -15.63 -0.04 -2.59
N ASN A 96 -16.45 -0.32 -1.60
CA ASN A 96 -17.31 0.68 -0.96
C ASN A 96 -16.52 1.83 -0.35
N TYR A 97 -15.36 1.56 0.25
CA TYR A 97 -14.48 2.61 0.76
C TYR A 97 -13.90 3.47 -0.36
N ILE A 98 -13.47 2.86 -1.47
CA ILE A 98 -12.94 3.56 -2.63
C ILE A 98 -14.03 4.40 -3.30
N GLU A 99 -15.21 3.82 -3.56
CA GLU A 99 -16.33 4.50 -4.19
C GLU A 99 -16.78 5.71 -3.37
N SER A 100 -16.96 5.53 -2.06
CA SER A 100 -17.34 6.62 -1.15
C SER A 100 -16.32 7.75 -1.16
N PHE A 101 -15.04 7.42 -1.20
CA PHE A 101 -13.97 8.41 -1.27
C PHE A 101 -13.99 9.17 -2.59
N LEU A 102 -14.08 8.48 -3.72
CA LEU A 102 -14.13 9.09 -5.05
C LEU A 102 -15.34 10.02 -5.18
N THR A 103 -16.51 9.55 -4.78
CA THR A 103 -17.75 10.33 -4.86
C THR A 103 -17.74 11.57 -3.97
N SER A 104 -17.02 11.53 -2.84
CA SER A 104 -17.02 12.63 -1.86
C SER A 104 -15.94 13.67 -2.11
N TYR A 105 -14.83 13.30 -2.78
CA TYR A 105 -13.62 14.13 -2.80
C TYR A 105 -13.00 14.31 -4.19
N ILE A 106 -13.51 13.63 -5.20
CA ILE A 106 -13.07 13.72 -6.59
C ILE A 106 -14.27 13.90 -7.52
#